data_d31f9a7e0258d90d185b45af5c082445
#
_entry.id   d31f9a7e0258d90d185b45af5c082445
#
_cell.length_a   1.000
_cell.length_b   1.000
_cell.length_c   1.000
_cell.angle_alpha   90.00
_cell.angle_beta   90.00
_cell.angle_gamma   90.00
#
_symmetry.space_group_name_H-M   'P 1'
#
loop_
_entity.id
_entity.type
_entity.pdbx_description
1 polymer ?
#
loop_
_entity_poly.entity_id
_entity_poly.type
_entity_poly.pdbx_seq_one_letter_code
_entity_poly.pdbx_strand_id
1 'polypeptide(L)'
;MLGAVVLIAGCSRETGEAPGWAMAAVSLSTPATPGSRYPNLAFRPDGSAVLSWVAPVTDGAHALQYSTWTGDGWTAPTTVSTGAGWFVNWADFASVIPFENGLWAAHWLEQRPDNVYSYDVRIAVSSDDGRSWSAPMSPHDDGTPTEHGFVSMTGASDGLTAVWLDGRNTGGGDHEPVHSSTAGAMTLRTAGIDKLGRISGGEAELDARVCDCCQTDVATSSEGLIVAYRDRDEGEIRDISVVRATDAGWSAPSRVHRDDWRITACPVNGPAIAAHSRTVAVAWFTAPDQPRIRLAFSDDAGRSFAPPLEIAAGHVAGRVDLLLLDDQRAVVSWLADGAQGAEIRAQLWTRSGAVGSPIVVATATVDRAAGFPRMTRSGNALLFAWTDVAATPAVRTAIVRLR
;
A
#
# COMPACT_ATOMS: atom_id res chain seq x y z
N MET A 1 -43.56 65.20 15.18
CA MET A 1 -43.35 63.97 14.43
C MET A 1 -42.02 63.37 14.87
N LEU A 2 -42.08 62.41 15.78
CA LEU A 2 -40.88 61.67 16.21
C LEU A 2 -40.70 60.44 15.33
N GLY A 3 -39.58 60.33 14.61
CA GLY A 3 -39.22 59.17 13.84
C GLY A 3 -38.48 58.16 14.70
N ALA A 4 -39.03 56.95 14.83
CA ALA A 4 -38.38 55.84 15.50
C ALA A 4 -37.41 55.17 14.54
N VAL A 5 -36.13 55.10 14.93
CA VAL A 5 -35.06 54.30 14.25
C VAL A 5 -35.12 52.91 14.81
N VAL A 6 -35.47 51.91 14.00
CA VAL A 6 -35.40 50.52 14.34
C VAL A 6 -33.98 50.02 13.97
N LEU A 7 -33.16 49.75 14.97
CA LEU A 7 -31.89 49.03 14.81
C LEU A 7 -32.17 47.52 14.67
N ILE A 8 -31.98 47.01 13.48
CA ILE A 8 -31.98 45.56 13.23
C ILE A 8 -30.58 45.04 13.60
N ALA A 9 -30.45 44.36 14.75
CA ALA A 9 -29.25 43.60 15.11
C ALA A 9 -29.21 42.34 14.26
N GLY A 10 -28.34 42.33 13.25
CA GLY A 10 -28.02 41.16 12.47
C GLY A 10 -27.18 40.19 13.33
N CYS A 11 -27.76 39.09 13.78
CA CYS A 11 -27.02 37.97 14.30
C CYS A 11 -26.25 37.30 13.17
N SER A 12 -24.98 37.60 13.04
CA SER A 12 -24.04 36.80 12.27
C SER A 12 -23.93 35.43 12.98
N ARG A 13 -24.55 34.41 12.40
CA ARG A 13 -24.22 33.03 12.74
C ARG A 13 -22.78 32.80 12.27
N GLU A 14 -21.84 32.81 13.18
CA GLU A 14 -20.57 32.12 12.97
C GLU A 14 -20.92 30.65 12.72
N THR A 15 -20.80 30.21 11.47
CA THR A 15 -20.72 28.80 11.12
C THR A 15 -19.40 28.31 11.67
N GLY A 16 -19.36 27.90 12.92
CA GLY A 16 -18.21 27.21 13.49
C GLY A 16 -17.98 25.98 12.65
N GLU A 17 -16.88 25.97 11.88
CA GLU A 17 -16.39 24.73 11.30
C GLU A 17 -16.28 23.70 12.41
N ALA A 18 -16.89 22.53 12.21
CA ALA A 18 -16.75 21.42 13.14
C ALA A 18 -15.23 21.16 13.35
N PRO A 19 -14.76 20.96 14.60
CA PRO A 19 -13.35 20.77 14.85
C PRO A 19 -12.85 19.62 13.96
N GLY A 20 -11.89 19.91 13.07
CA GLY A 20 -11.28 18.93 12.19
C GLY A 20 -10.64 17.80 12.99
N TRP A 21 -10.64 16.59 12.47
CA TRP A 21 -10.06 15.40 13.10
C TRP A 21 -8.52 15.44 13.17
N ALA A 22 -7.90 16.32 12.39
CA ALA A 22 -6.46 16.49 12.31
C ALA A 22 -6.08 17.96 12.07
N MET A 23 -4.81 18.28 12.30
CA MET A 23 -4.22 19.56 11.92
C MET A 23 -3.85 19.55 10.43
N ALA A 24 -3.55 20.72 9.87
CA ALA A 24 -3.01 20.82 8.52
C ALA A 24 -1.69 20.05 8.39
N ALA A 25 -1.46 19.50 7.19
CA ALA A 25 -0.20 18.82 6.87
C ALA A 25 0.98 19.81 6.88
N VAL A 26 2.10 19.37 7.42
CA VAL A 26 3.36 20.12 7.47
C VAL A 26 4.42 19.31 6.73
N SER A 27 5.05 19.92 5.72
CA SER A 27 6.16 19.31 5.00
C SER A 27 7.35 19.05 5.92
N LEU A 28 7.99 17.89 5.72
CA LEU A 28 9.20 17.49 6.41
C LEU A 28 10.39 17.48 5.45
N SER A 29 11.58 17.71 5.98
CA SER A 29 12.81 17.46 5.23
C SER A 29 12.96 15.97 4.98
N THR A 30 13.24 15.59 3.74
CA THR A 30 13.49 14.20 3.35
C THR A 30 14.96 13.84 3.49
N PRO A 31 15.31 12.62 3.94
CA PRO A 31 16.68 12.12 3.91
C PRO A 31 17.10 11.60 2.54
N ALA A 32 16.15 11.41 1.62
CA ALA A 32 16.40 10.85 0.29
C ALA A 32 17.10 11.86 -0.63
N THR A 33 18.07 11.37 -1.40
CA THR A 33 18.79 12.18 -2.38
C THR A 33 17.93 12.51 -3.60
N PRO A 34 18.20 13.60 -4.34
CA PRO A 34 17.53 13.88 -5.62
C PRO A 34 17.62 12.69 -6.59
N GLY A 35 16.56 12.44 -7.33
CA GLY A 35 16.40 11.27 -8.19
C GLY A 35 15.80 10.05 -7.51
N SER A 36 15.72 10.02 -6.18
CA SER A 36 15.05 8.97 -5.42
C SER A 36 13.55 8.95 -5.66
N ARG A 37 12.95 7.75 -5.63
CA ARG A 37 11.52 7.56 -5.95
C ARG A 37 10.92 6.35 -5.25
N TYR A 38 9.61 6.21 -5.35
CA TYR A 38 8.79 5.09 -4.89
C TYR A 38 9.01 4.79 -3.41
N PRO A 39 8.69 5.75 -2.52
CA PRO A 39 8.83 5.54 -1.09
C PRO A 39 7.83 4.53 -0.57
N ASN A 40 8.22 3.80 0.46
CA ASN A 40 7.32 3.06 1.32
C ASN A 40 7.46 3.53 2.77
N LEU A 41 6.37 3.49 3.53
CA LEU A 41 6.34 3.77 4.95
C LEU A 41 5.87 2.54 5.71
N ALA A 42 6.56 2.20 6.77
CA ALA A 42 6.20 1.10 7.65
C ALA A 42 6.21 1.54 9.12
N PHE A 43 5.26 1.02 9.90
CA PHE A 43 5.20 1.20 11.34
C PHE A 43 6.23 0.30 12.03
N ARG A 44 6.89 0.80 13.08
CA ARG A 44 7.72 -0.03 13.97
C ARG A 44 6.97 -0.36 15.25
N PRO A 45 7.21 -1.55 15.83
CA PRO A 45 6.60 -1.94 17.10
C PRO A 45 6.89 -1.00 18.28
N ASP A 46 8.00 -0.23 18.23
CA ASP A 46 8.35 0.79 19.23
C ASP A 46 7.57 2.11 19.09
N GLY A 47 6.67 2.19 18.11
CA GLY A 47 5.86 3.38 17.83
C GLY A 47 6.51 4.40 16.90
N SER A 48 7.74 4.15 16.43
CA SER A 48 8.40 4.94 15.39
C SER A 48 8.00 4.47 13.98
N ALA A 49 8.61 5.03 12.94
CA ALA A 49 8.33 4.67 11.55
C ALA A 49 9.63 4.51 10.75
N VAL A 50 9.56 3.70 9.70
CA VAL A 50 10.62 3.53 8.69
C VAL A 50 10.12 4.06 7.36
N LEU A 51 10.89 4.94 6.75
CA LEU A 51 10.76 5.38 5.37
C LEU A 51 11.82 4.64 4.54
N SER A 52 11.42 3.94 3.49
CA SER A 52 12.33 3.36 2.50
C SER A 52 12.08 3.93 1.12
N TRP A 53 13.07 3.86 0.24
CA TRP A 53 12.99 4.38 -1.13
C TRP A 53 14.06 3.74 -2.03
N VAL A 54 13.86 3.83 -3.33
CA VAL A 54 14.88 3.49 -4.32
C VAL A 54 15.64 4.76 -4.71
N ALA A 55 16.95 4.75 -4.48
CA ALA A 55 17.86 5.84 -4.85
C ALA A 55 18.66 5.45 -6.10
N PRO A 56 18.87 6.37 -7.06
CA PRO A 56 19.84 6.15 -8.12
C PRO A 56 21.26 6.20 -7.55
N VAL A 57 22.13 5.35 -8.06
CA VAL A 57 23.58 5.40 -7.85
C VAL A 57 24.30 5.53 -9.18
N THR A 58 25.61 5.53 -9.17
CA THR A 58 26.40 5.64 -10.41
C THR A 58 26.15 4.45 -11.35
N ASP A 59 26.38 4.65 -12.64
CA ASP A 59 26.39 3.62 -13.70
C ASP A 59 25.06 2.86 -13.88
N GLY A 60 23.92 3.55 -13.62
CA GLY A 60 22.58 2.98 -13.81
C GLY A 60 22.18 1.95 -12.76
N ALA A 61 22.96 1.79 -11.71
CA ALA A 61 22.60 0.97 -10.56
C ALA A 61 21.61 1.72 -9.63
N HIS A 62 20.96 0.96 -8.77
CA HIS A 62 20.01 1.46 -7.78
C HIS A 62 20.38 0.95 -6.37
N ALA A 63 19.98 1.69 -5.36
CA ALA A 63 20.10 1.29 -3.96
C ALA A 63 18.73 1.34 -3.28
N LEU A 64 18.39 0.30 -2.54
CA LEU A 64 17.30 0.35 -1.56
C LEU A 64 17.85 0.94 -0.27
N GLN A 65 17.31 2.09 0.10
CA GLN A 65 17.72 2.82 1.30
C GLN A 65 16.53 3.00 2.24
N TYR A 66 16.83 3.19 3.51
CA TYR A 66 15.83 3.52 4.51
C TYR A 66 16.36 4.53 5.54
N SER A 67 15.42 5.13 6.27
CA SER A 67 15.64 6.03 7.38
C SER A 67 14.55 5.81 8.43
N THR A 68 14.87 6.04 9.71
CA THR A 68 13.93 5.90 10.83
C THR A 68 13.47 7.28 11.31
N TRP A 69 12.20 7.41 11.61
CA TRP A 69 11.63 8.60 12.24
C TRP A 69 11.93 8.64 13.73
N THR A 70 12.53 9.73 14.21
CA THR A 70 12.95 9.91 15.62
C THR A 70 11.95 10.69 16.47
N GLY A 71 10.82 11.13 15.88
CA GLY A 71 9.89 12.06 16.50
C GLY A 71 10.06 13.50 16.02
N ASP A 72 11.29 13.90 15.74
CA ASP A 72 11.64 15.26 15.30
C ASP A 72 12.13 15.32 13.85
N GLY A 73 12.66 14.21 13.31
CA GLY A 73 13.21 14.14 11.98
C GLY A 73 13.57 12.71 11.57
N TRP A 74 14.09 12.57 10.36
CA TRP A 74 14.58 11.33 9.82
C TRP A 74 16.07 11.14 10.14
N THR A 75 16.49 9.93 10.45
CA THR A 75 17.92 9.58 10.58
C THR A 75 18.64 9.74 9.24
N ALA A 76 19.97 9.69 9.25
CA ALA A 76 20.74 9.52 8.01
C ALA A 76 20.33 8.22 7.28
N PRO A 77 20.39 8.20 5.94
CA PRO A 77 20.06 7.01 5.14
C PRO A 77 20.96 5.83 5.46
N THR A 78 20.37 4.63 5.53
CA THR A 78 21.08 3.35 5.59
C THR A 78 20.76 2.58 4.31
N THR A 79 21.77 1.99 3.69
CA THR A 79 21.62 1.17 2.48
C THR A 79 21.42 -0.29 2.86
N VAL A 80 20.36 -0.91 2.34
CA VAL A 80 20.06 -2.34 2.45
C VAL A 80 20.86 -3.14 1.42
N SER A 81 20.71 -2.74 0.16
CA SER A 81 21.33 -3.42 -0.99
C SER A 81 21.56 -2.41 -2.12
N THR A 82 22.52 -2.74 -2.98
CA THR A 82 22.82 -1.98 -4.20
C THR A 82 23.03 -2.95 -5.35
N GLY A 83 22.49 -2.65 -6.52
CA GLY A 83 22.67 -3.50 -7.69
C GLY A 83 22.28 -2.83 -8.99
N ALA A 84 22.85 -3.33 -10.07
CA ALA A 84 22.41 -3.08 -11.44
C ALA A 84 21.34 -4.12 -11.83
N GLY A 85 20.55 -3.82 -12.86
CA GLY A 85 19.54 -4.74 -13.35
C GLY A 85 18.31 -4.88 -12.47
N TRP A 86 18.03 -3.90 -11.61
CA TRP A 86 16.78 -3.89 -10.85
C TRP A 86 15.60 -3.45 -11.73
N PHE A 87 14.47 -4.12 -11.55
CA PHE A 87 13.19 -3.69 -12.09
C PHE A 87 12.59 -2.61 -11.18
N VAL A 88 12.84 -1.34 -11.50
CA VAL A 88 12.35 -0.19 -10.73
C VAL A 88 11.07 0.31 -11.35
N ASN A 89 9.94 -0.03 -10.78
CA ASN A 89 8.61 0.24 -11.31
C ASN A 89 7.76 1.10 -10.35
N TRP A 90 6.90 1.93 -10.92
CA TRP A 90 6.04 2.84 -10.17
C TRP A 90 4.90 2.14 -9.41
N ALA A 91 4.48 0.98 -9.88
CA ALA A 91 3.38 0.20 -9.32
C ALA A 91 3.85 -1.00 -8.49
N ASP A 92 5.03 -1.51 -8.80
CA ASP A 92 5.64 -2.66 -8.12
C ASP A 92 6.97 -2.20 -7.48
N PHE A 93 6.87 -1.69 -6.27
CA PHE A 93 7.94 -0.95 -5.61
C PHE A 93 8.53 -1.71 -4.43
N ALA A 94 9.83 -1.50 -4.22
CA ALA A 94 10.58 -2.07 -3.11
C ALA A 94 10.11 -1.56 -1.75
N SER A 95 10.33 -2.34 -0.68
CA SER A 95 10.02 -1.92 0.69
C SER A 95 11.04 -2.40 1.71
N VAL A 96 11.07 -1.74 2.88
CA VAL A 96 11.73 -2.18 4.11
C VAL A 96 10.69 -2.17 5.21
N ILE A 97 10.45 -3.32 5.84
CA ILE A 97 9.39 -3.51 6.83
C ILE A 97 10.01 -4.05 8.13
N PRO A 98 9.93 -3.30 9.23
CA PRO A 98 10.31 -3.76 10.55
C PRO A 98 9.20 -4.62 11.17
N PHE A 99 9.59 -5.69 11.86
CA PHE A 99 8.72 -6.55 12.65
C PHE A 99 9.16 -6.54 14.12
N GLU A 100 8.51 -7.32 14.94
CA GLU A 100 8.88 -7.47 16.34
C GLU A 100 10.24 -8.14 16.53
N ASN A 101 10.82 -7.99 17.72
CA ASN A 101 12.06 -8.65 18.16
C ASN A 101 13.29 -8.39 17.28
N GLY A 102 13.36 -7.20 16.65
CA GLY A 102 14.50 -6.79 15.84
C GLY A 102 14.56 -7.45 14.46
N LEU A 103 13.55 -8.23 14.08
CA LEU A 103 13.43 -8.79 12.74
C LEU A 103 12.95 -7.72 11.77
N TRP A 104 13.66 -7.55 10.66
CA TRP A 104 13.25 -6.69 9.54
C TRP A 104 13.33 -7.49 8.25
N ALA A 105 12.51 -7.13 7.27
CA ALA A 105 12.65 -7.63 5.92
C ALA A 105 12.70 -6.47 4.92
N ALA A 106 13.45 -6.68 3.87
CA ALA A 106 13.49 -5.80 2.71
C ALA A 106 13.27 -6.63 1.45
N HIS A 107 12.51 -6.07 0.49
CA HIS A 107 12.39 -6.67 -0.81
C HIS A 107 12.64 -5.66 -1.92
N TRP A 108 13.12 -6.16 -3.06
CA TRP A 108 13.24 -5.46 -4.35
C TRP A 108 13.05 -6.46 -5.48
N LEU A 109 12.98 -5.96 -6.69
CA LEU A 109 12.80 -6.78 -7.88
C LEU A 109 14.08 -6.74 -8.71
N GLU A 110 14.53 -7.91 -9.16
CA GLU A 110 15.71 -8.08 -9.99
C GLU A 110 15.31 -8.59 -11.36
N GLN A 111 15.60 -7.80 -12.39
CA GLN A 111 15.26 -8.11 -13.77
C GLN A 111 16.14 -9.25 -14.29
N ARG A 112 15.54 -10.18 -15.03
CA ARG A 112 16.27 -11.19 -15.79
C ARG A 112 16.74 -10.60 -17.13
N PRO A 113 17.89 -11.06 -17.67
CA PRO A 113 18.46 -10.47 -18.89
C PRO A 113 17.59 -10.56 -20.15
N ASP A 114 16.71 -11.55 -20.19
CA ASP A 114 16.07 -11.99 -21.44
C ASP A 114 14.78 -11.24 -21.79
N ASN A 115 14.12 -10.56 -20.83
CA ASN A 115 12.86 -9.86 -21.05
C ASN A 115 12.63 -8.76 -20.00
N VAL A 116 12.08 -7.61 -20.43
CA VAL A 116 11.80 -6.44 -19.57
C VAL A 116 10.83 -6.77 -18.43
N TYR A 117 9.88 -7.67 -18.66
CA TYR A 117 8.89 -8.11 -17.69
C TYR A 117 9.15 -9.52 -17.14
N SER A 118 10.39 -9.97 -17.20
CA SER A 118 10.86 -11.15 -16.50
C SER A 118 11.73 -10.71 -15.35
N TYR A 119 11.21 -10.78 -14.15
CA TYR A 119 11.90 -10.35 -12.94
C TYR A 119 11.53 -11.22 -11.74
N ASP A 120 12.46 -11.32 -10.82
CA ASP A 120 12.37 -12.11 -9.60
C ASP A 120 12.23 -11.22 -8.37
N VAL A 121 11.45 -11.67 -7.40
CA VAL A 121 11.45 -11.11 -6.05
C VAL A 121 12.75 -11.46 -5.37
N ARG A 122 13.40 -10.46 -4.76
CA ARG A 122 14.54 -10.62 -3.85
C ARG A 122 14.17 -10.15 -2.47
N ILE A 123 14.40 -10.98 -1.47
CA ILE A 123 14.14 -10.66 -0.07
C ILE A 123 15.43 -10.85 0.73
N ALA A 124 15.75 -9.84 1.55
CA ALA A 124 16.79 -9.93 2.56
C ALA A 124 16.16 -9.72 3.93
N VAL A 125 16.69 -10.37 4.95
CA VAL A 125 16.27 -10.24 6.33
C VAL A 125 17.38 -9.69 7.20
N SER A 126 17.00 -8.96 8.23
CA SER A 126 17.85 -8.51 9.31
C SER A 126 17.28 -9.03 10.63
N SER A 127 18.12 -9.44 11.55
CA SER A 127 17.75 -9.84 12.92
C SER A 127 18.31 -8.89 13.98
N ASP A 128 18.79 -7.72 13.58
CA ASP A 128 19.48 -6.75 14.43
C ASP A 128 19.01 -5.30 14.21
N ASP A 129 17.69 -5.10 13.98
CA ASP A 129 17.07 -3.81 13.72
C ASP A 129 17.58 -3.11 12.44
N GLY A 130 17.84 -3.86 11.39
CA GLY A 130 18.26 -3.33 10.10
C GLY A 130 19.74 -2.99 10.00
N ARG A 131 20.58 -3.26 11.03
CA ARG A 131 22.00 -2.90 11.01
C ARG A 131 22.81 -3.77 10.05
N SER A 132 22.45 -5.04 9.93
CA SER A 132 23.04 -5.95 8.95
C SER A 132 21.95 -6.77 8.25
N TRP A 133 22.23 -7.22 7.04
CA TRP A 133 21.27 -7.91 6.18
C TRP A 133 21.84 -9.24 5.69
N SER A 134 20.99 -10.25 5.58
CA SER A 134 21.33 -11.52 4.96
C SER A 134 21.68 -11.34 3.47
N ALA A 135 22.32 -12.35 2.88
CA ALA A 135 22.29 -12.46 1.43
C ALA A 135 20.84 -12.51 0.93
N PRO A 136 20.51 -11.88 -0.21
CA PRO A 136 19.16 -11.90 -0.75
C PRO A 136 18.81 -13.31 -1.25
N MET A 137 17.55 -13.70 -1.07
CA MET A 137 16.97 -14.94 -1.56
C MET A 137 15.70 -14.67 -2.35
N SER A 138 15.26 -15.61 -3.19
CA SER A 138 13.96 -15.57 -3.87
C SER A 138 12.95 -16.43 -3.11
N PRO A 139 11.71 -15.97 -2.88
CA PRO A 139 10.67 -16.77 -2.24
C PRO A 139 10.06 -17.84 -3.16
N HIS A 140 10.40 -17.82 -4.45
CA HIS A 140 9.94 -18.75 -5.50
C HIS A 140 11.14 -19.39 -6.19
N ASP A 141 10.96 -20.59 -6.75
CA ASP A 141 12.01 -21.38 -7.40
C ASP A 141 11.53 -22.08 -8.70
N ASP A 142 10.39 -21.61 -9.26
CA ASP A 142 9.80 -22.20 -10.46
C ASP A 142 10.68 -22.07 -11.72
N GLY A 143 11.63 -21.14 -11.73
CA GLY A 143 12.60 -20.94 -12.80
C GLY A 143 12.01 -20.36 -14.09
N THR A 144 10.73 -19.97 -14.11
CA THR A 144 10.09 -19.42 -15.30
C THR A 144 10.55 -17.99 -15.58
N PRO A 145 10.71 -17.59 -16.86
CA PRO A 145 11.07 -16.22 -17.22
C PRO A 145 9.82 -15.32 -17.29
N THR A 146 9.14 -15.17 -16.15
CA THR A 146 7.88 -14.43 -16.02
C THR A 146 7.96 -13.38 -14.93
N GLU A 147 6.88 -12.65 -14.71
CA GLU A 147 6.75 -11.63 -13.66
C GLU A 147 6.56 -12.29 -12.28
N HIS A 148 7.34 -11.84 -11.28
CA HIS A 148 7.19 -12.20 -9.88
C HIS A 148 7.32 -10.92 -9.05
N GLY A 149 6.20 -10.37 -8.56
CA GLY A 149 6.22 -9.08 -7.89
C GLY A 149 4.98 -8.75 -7.09
N PHE A 150 4.72 -7.45 -6.90
CA PHE A 150 3.61 -6.93 -6.09
C PHE A 150 3.60 -7.50 -4.67
N VAL A 151 4.78 -7.47 -4.05
CA VAL A 151 5.07 -8.15 -2.79
C VAL A 151 4.46 -7.43 -1.61
N SER A 152 3.83 -8.18 -0.72
CA SER A 152 3.50 -7.75 0.64
C SER A 152 4.07 -8.71 1.67
N MET A 153 4.45 -8.21 2.85
CA MET A 153 5.10 -9.00 3.90
C MET A 153 4.55 -8.66 5.27
N THR A 154 4.43 -9.67 6.13
CA THR A 154 4.06 -9.49 7.53
C THR A 154 4.84 -10.42 8.44
N GLY A 155 4.99 -10.05 9.72
CA GLY A 155 5.66 -10.88 10.71
C GLY A 155 4.90 -12.16 11.02
N ALA A 156 5.63 -13.22 11.29
CA ALA A 156 5.15 -14.50 11.79
C ALA A 156 5.95 -14.90 13.06
N SER A 157 5.50 -15.92 13.80
CA SER A 157 6.14 -16.34 15.08
C SER A 157 7.64 -16.59 14.97
N ASP A 158 8.08 -17.23 13.89
CA ASP A 158 9.47 -17.64 13.69
C ASP A 158 10.15 -16.98 12.48
N GLY A 159 9.60 -15.87 11.99
CA GLY A 159 10.09 -15.18 10.81
C GLY A 159 9.07 -14.23 10.23
N LEU A 160 8.83 -14.33 8.94
CA LEU A 160 7.84 -13.56 8.22
C LEU A 160 7.10 -14.40 7.17
N THR A 161 5.97 -13.91 6.73
CA THR A 161 5.26 -14.42 5.55
C THR A 161 5.35 -13.40 4.44
N ALA A 162 5.79 -13.83 3.26
CA ALA A 162 5.76 -13.07 2.03
C ALA A 162 4.61 -13.55 1.14
N VAL A 163 3.95 -12.60 0.46
CA VAL A 163 2.89 -12.84 -0.52
C VAL A 163 3.27 -12.08 -1.79
N TRP A 164 3.07 -12.68 -2.96
CA TRP A 164 3.38 -12.05 -4.24
C TRP A 164 2.42 -12.49 -5.34
N LEU A 165 2.38 -11.72 -6.42
CA LEU A 165 1.79 -12.14 -7.68
C LEU A 165 2.84 -12.90 -8.49
N ASP A 166 2.42 -13.98 -9.15
CA ASP A 166 3.30 -14.94 -9.79
C ASP A 166 2.81 -15.29 -11.18
N GLY A 167 3.64 -15.03 -12.16
CA GLY A 167 3.33 -15.19 -13.58
C GLY A 167 3.70 -16.53 -14.19
N ARG A 168 4.11 -17.55 -13.41
CA ARG A 168 4.57 -18.85 -13.93
C ARG A 168 3.60 -19.51 -14.90
N ASN A 169 2.31 -19.24 -14.78
CA ASN A 169 1.25 -19.79 -15.64
C ASN A 169 0.91 -18.91 -16.84
N THR A 170 1.55 -17.72 -17.01
CA THR A 170 1.21 -16.78 -18.09
C THR A 170 1.88 -17.12 -19.43
N GLY A 171 2.77 -18.09 -19.44
CA GLY A 171 3.41 -18.60 -20.67
C GLY A 171 4.66 -17.85 -21.11
N GLY A 172 5.07 -16.79 -20.44
CA GLY A 172 6.29 -15.99 -20.71
C GLY A 172 6.48 -15.66 -22.19
N GLY A 173 6.32 -14.42 -22.59
CA GLY A 173 6.52 -13.99 -23.99
C GLY A 173 6.44 -12.49 -24.12
N ASP A 174 6.95 -11.93 -25.21
CA ASP A 174 6.90 -10.52 -25.53
C ASP A 174 5.46 -10.00 -25.47
N HIS A 175 5.26 -8.95 -24.71
CA HIS A 175 3.96 -8.40 -24.33
C HIS A 175 3.03 -8.08 -25.51
N GLU A 176 2.18 -9.01 -25.84
CA GLU A 176 0.76 -8.64 -25.96
C GLU A 176 0.20 -8.62 -24.54
N PRO A 177 -0.60 -7.64 -24.17
CA PRO A 177 -1.25 -7.65 -22.87
C PRO A 177 -1.99 -8.97 -22.70
N VAL A 178 -1.80 -9.66 -21.57
CA VAL A 178 -2.41 -10.97 -21.27
C VAL A 178 -3.95 -10.82 -21.14
N HIS A 179 -4.58 -10.30 -22.17
CA HIS A 179 -6.03 -10.12 -22.32
C HIS A 179 -6.66 -11.24 -23.16
N SER A 180 -5.84 -12.21 -23.59
CA SER A 180 -6.34 -13.39 -24.28
C SER A 180 -6.90 -14.36 -23.24
N SER A 181 -8.14 -14.73 -23.41
CA SER A 181 -8.83 -15.77 -22.60
C SER A 181 -8.16 -17.16 -22.69
N THR A 182 -7.15 -17.31 -23.55
CA THR A 182 -6.39 -18.55 -23.76
C THR A 182 -5.01 -18.52 -23.11
N ALA A 183 -4.48 -17.36 -22.69
CA ALA A 183 -3.27 -17.28 -21.90
C ALA A 183 -3.57 -17.63 -20.44
N GLY A 184 -2.61 -18.24 -19.74
CA GLY A 184 -2.69 -18.46 -18.30
C GLY A 184 -2.85 -17.11 -17.53
N ALA A 185 -3.14 -17.18 -16.25
CA ALA A 185 -3.31 -16.02 -15.41
C ALA A 185 -2.17 -15.89 -14.39
N MET A 186 -1.93 -14.69 -13.88
CA MET A 186 -1.19 -14.49 -12.66
C MET A 186 -1.87 -15.23 -11.52
N THR A 187 -1.08 -15.80 -10.61
CA THR A 187 -1.54 -16.46 -9.39
C THR A 187 -1.12 -15.65 -8.18
N LEU A 188 -1.84 -15.78 -7.07
CA LEU A 188 -1.44 -15.25 -5.78
C LEU A 188 -0.73 -16.36 -5.00
N ARG A 189 0.48 -16.10 -4.54
CA ARG A 189 1.31 -17.08 -3.82
C ARG A 189 1.86 -16.54 -2.52
N THR A 190 2.28 -17.46 -1.65
CA THR A 190 2.85 -17.15 -0.35
C THR A 190 3.93 -18.15 0.04
N ALA A 191 4.91 -17.69 0.84
CA ALA A 191 5.88 -18.53 1.51
C ALA A 191 6.23 -17.95 2.89
N GLY A 192 6.52 -18.83 3.84
CA GLY A 192 7.17 -18.46 5.09
C GLY A 192 8.68 -18.30 4.88
N ILE A 193 9.28 -17.34 5.58
CA ILE A 193 10.73 -17.09 5.56
C ILE A 193 11.21 -16.99 7.02
N ASP A 194 12.20 -17.78 7.39
CA ASP A 194 12.75 -17.77 8.73
C ASP A 194 13.67 -16.54 8.98
N LYS A 195 14.07 -16.34 10.23
CA LYS A 195 14.95 -15.24 10.65
C LYS A 195 16.34 -15.26 10.02
N LEU A 196 16.71 -16.34 9.34
CA LEU A 196 17.98 -16.49 8.61
C LEU A 196 17.80 -16.26 7.10
N GLY A 197 16.59 -15.91 6.63
CA GLY A 197 16.32 -15.70 5.23
C GLY A 197 16.18 -16.99 4.42
N ARG A 198 15.65 -18.06 5.01
CA ARG A 198 15.42 -19.34 4.33
C ARG A 198 13.93 -19.63 4.27
N ILE A 199 13.48 -20.25 3.18
CA ILE A 199 12.09 -20.70 3.05
C ILE A 199 11.76 -21.66 4.20
N SER A 200 10.65 -21.39 4.87
CA SER A 200 10.09 -22.25 5.91
C SER A 200 8.65 -22.63 5.54
N GLY A 201 8.35 -23.94 5.61
CA GLY A 201 6.99 -24.45 5.32
C GLY A 201 6.59 -24.55 3.83
N GLY A 202 7.50 -24.18 2.91
CA GLY A 202 7.25 -24.27 1.47
C GLY A 202 6.40 -23.12 0.91
N GLU A 203 6.20 -23.14 -0.41
CA GLU A 203 5.36 -22.21 -1.18
C GLU A 203 3.93 -22.76 -1.27
N ALA A 204 2.94 -21.87 -1.22
CA ALA A 204 1.55 -22.24 -1.43
C ALA A 204 0.87 -21.27 -2.41
N GLU A 205 0.00 -21.81 -3.28
CA GLU A 205 -0.91 -21.04 -4.11
C GLU A 205 -2.15 -20.69 -3.30
N LEU A 206 -2.49 -19.41 -3.24
CA LEU A 206 -3.67 -18.88 -2.54
C LEU A 206 -4.84 -18.66 -3.47
N ASP A 207 -4.57 -18.28 -4.72
CA ASP A 207 -5.55 -18.11 -5.79
C ASP A 207 -4.88 -18.36 -7.14
N ALA A 208 -5.55 -19.12 -8.00
CA ALA A 208 -5.03 -19.53 -9.29
C ALA A 208 -5.25 -18.50 -10.43
N ARG A 209 -6.03 -17.44 -10.16
CA ARG A 209 -6.32 -16.39 -11.16
C ARG A 209 -6.59 -15.06 -10.48
N VAL A 210 -5.68 -14.10 -10.66
CA VAL A 210 -5.76 -12.77 -10.05
C VAL A 210 -5.46 -11.66 -11.05
N CYS A 211 -5.70 -10.41 -10.67
CA CYS A 211 -5.31 -9.24 -11.46
C CYS A 211 -3.79 -9.17 -11.61
N ASP A 212 -3.32 -8.98 -12.84
CA ASP A 212 -1.92 -9.14 -13.20
C ASP A 212 -1.01 -7.99 -12.71
N CYS A 213 -1.58 -6.87 -12.27
CA CYS A 213 -0.82 -5.63 -12.08
C CYS A 213 -1.27 -4.79 -10.88
N CYS A 214 -1.92 -5.41 -9.92
CA CYS A 214 -2.47 -4.72 -8.77
C CYS A 214 -1.72 -5.13 -7.49
N GLN A 215 -1.36 -4.17 -6.66
CA GLN A 215 -0.69 -4.40 -5.39
C GLN A 215 -1.50 -5.38 -4.54
N THR A 216 -0.81 -6.25 -3.85
CA THR A 216 -1.34 -7.03 -2.73
C THR A 216 -1.12 -6.27 -1.43
N ASP A 217 -1.86 -6.62 -0.40
CA ASP A 217 -1.59 -6.13 0.95
C ASP A 217 -1.95 -7.21 1.98
N VAL A 218 -1.27 -7.19 3.13
CA VAL A 218 -1.40 -8.23 4.17
C VAL A 218 -1.47 -7.61 5.56
N ALA A 219 -2.40 -8.11 6.37
CA ALA A 219 -2.52 -7.71 7.76
C ALA A 219 -2.61 -8.93 8.68
N THR A 220 -2.22 -8.75 9.95
CA THR A 220 -2.33 -9.77 10.98
C THR A 220 -3.45 -9.40 11.95
N SER A 221 -4.49 -10.22 12.00
CA SER A 221 -5.55 -10.15 13.02
C SER A 221 -5.20 -11.04 14.21
N SER A 222 -6.01 -10.97 15.28
CA SER A 222 -5.88 -11.92 16.41
C SER A 222 -6.20 -13.38 16.04
N GLU A 223 -6.73 -13.63 14.84
CA GLU A 223 -7.09 -14.97 14.36
C GLU A 223 -6.23 -15.44 13.17
N GLY A 224 -5.15 -14.71 12.85
CA GLY A 224 -4.21 -15.05 11.79
C GLY A 224 -4.09 -14.02 10.69
N LEU A 225 -3.34 -14.38 9.66
CA LEU A 225 -3.04 -13.54 8.52
C LEU A 225 -4.25 -13.39 7.58
N ILE A 226 -4.36 -12.21 6.97
CA ILE A 226 -5.38 -11.91 5.95
C ILE A 226 -4.65 -11.19 4.83
N VAL A 227 -4.78 -11.74 3.62
CA VAL A 227 -4.26 -11.14 2.38
C VAL A 227 -5.41 -10.55 1.61
N ALA A 228 -5.31 -9.28 1.24
CA ALA A 228 -6.24 -8.61 0.33
C ALA A 228 -5.57 -8.40 -1.03
N TYR A 229 -6.31 -8.64 -2.09
CA TYR A 229 -5.82 -8.54 -3.45
C TYR A 229 -6.96 -8.25 -4.42
N ARG A 230 -6.63 -7.81 -5.62
CA ARG A 230 -7.60 -7.72 -6.69
C ARG A 230 -7.71 -9.05 -7.41
N ASP A 231 -8.88 -9.64 -7.33
CA ASP A 231 -9.26 -10.88 -7.99
C ASP A 231 -9.50 -10.66 -9.51
N ARG A 232 -9.59 -11.74 -10.26
CA ARG A 232 -9.93 -11.74 -11.68
C ARG A 232 -10.64 -13.03 -12.03
N ASP A 233 -11.95 -12.99 -12.20
CA ASP A 233 -12.69 -14.17 -12.64
C ASP A 233 -12.64 -14.36 -14.18
N GLU A 234 -13.21 -15.47 -14.68
CA GLU A 234 -13.28 -15.77 -16.11
C GLU A 234 -14.09 -14.73 -16.90
N GLY A 235 -14.97 -13.99 -16.23
CA GLY A 235 -15.77 -12.91 -16.81
C GLY A 235 -15.08 -11.54 -16.80
N GLU A 236 -13.80 -11.48 -16.41
CA GLU A 236 -13.02 -10.23 -16.22
C GLU A 236 -13.62 -9.32 -15.17
N ILE A 237 -14.36 -9.87 -14.19
CA ILE A 237 -14.74 -9.12 -13.00
C ILE A 237 -13.53 -9.09 -12.07
N ARG A 238 -13.10 -7.87 -11.72
CA ARG A 238 -11.90 -7.63 -10.90
C ARG A 238 -12.24 -6.94 -9.58
N ASP A 239 -13.05 -7.59 -8.77
CA ASP A 239 -13.42 -7.16 -7.43
C ASP A 239 -12.29 -7.44 -6.43
N ILE A 240 -12.37 -6.86 -5.24
CA ILE A 240 -11.42 -7.14 -4.17
C ILE A 240 -11.84 -8.40 -3.42
N SER A 241 -10.90 -9.33 -3.30
CA SER A 241 -11.04 -10.56 -2.52
C SER A 241 -10.02 -10.62 -1.37
N VAL A 242 -10.31 -11.45 -0.38
CA VAL A 242 -9.39 -11.80 0.70
C VAL A 242 -9.25 -13.31 0.83
N VAL A 243 -8.06 -13.76 1.25
CA VAL A 243 -7.82 -15.10 1.78
C VAL A 243 -7.26 -14.98 3.18
N ARG A 244 -7.54 -15.97 4.05
CA ARG A 244 -7.16 -15.95 5.45
C ARG A 244 -6.40 -17.21 5.82
N ALA A 245 -5.35 -17.06 6.61
CA ALA A 245 -4.72 -18.20 7.27
C ALA A 245 -5.69 -18.79 8.31
N THR A 246 -5.76 -20.10 8.39
CA THR A 246 -6.57 -20.88 9.33
C THR A 246 -5.76 -22.06 9.86
N ASP A 247 -6.25 -22.72 10.90
CA ASP A 247 -5.59 -23.92 11.44
C ASP A 247 -5.48 -25.06 10.40
N ALA A 248 -6.35 -25.06 9.38
CA ALA A 248 -6.36 -26.04 8.29
C ALA A 248 -5.55 -25.63 7.05
N GLY A 249 -4.83 -24.50 7.11
CA GLY A 249 -4.13 -23.87 5.98
C GLY A 249 -4.80 -22.56 5.57
N TRP A 250 -5.01 -22.32 4.29
CA TRP A 250 -5.63 -21.10 3.78
C TRP A 250 -7.11 -21.30 3.45
N SER A 251 -7.93 -20.27 3.70
CA SER A 251 -9.33 -20.28 3.28
C SER A 251 -9.44 -20.18 1.76
N ALA A 252 -10.58 -20.57 1.20
CA ALA A 252 -10.93 -20.18 -0.15
C ALA A 252 -11.02 -18.63 -0.28
N PRO A 253 -10.79 -18.07 -1.47
CA PRO A 253 -11.03 -16.67 -1.77
C PRO A 253 -12.45 -16.22 -1.40
N SER A 254 -12.58 -15.03 -0.82
CA SER A 254 -13.86 -14.44 -0.45
C SER A 254 -13.89 -12.97 -0.83
N ARG A 255 -14.88 -12.54 -1.62
CA ARG A 255 -15.02 -11.13 -2.03
C ARG A 255 -15.38 -10.26 -0.85
N VAL A 256 -14.68 -9.12 -0.70
CA VAL A 256 -15.00 -8.09 0.28
C VAL A 256 -16.36 -7.46 -0.03
N HIS A 257 -16.60 -7.17 -1.31
CA HIS A 257 -17.87 -6.65 -1.82
C HIS A 257 -18.02 -7.03 -3.31
N ARG A 258 -19.25 -7.20 -3.76
CA ARG A 258 -19.55 -7.35 -5.18
C ARG A 258 -19.72 -5.97 -5.80
N ASP A 259 -18.65 -5.46 -6.41
CA ASP A 259 -18.71 -4.26 -7.24
C ASP A 259 -19.13 -4.59 -8.66
N ASP A 260 -18.93 -5.87 -9.06
CA ASP A 260 -19.12 -6.40 -10.40
C ASP A 260 -18.36 -5.57 -11.45
N TRP A 261 -17.16 -5.09 -11.06
CA TRP A 261 -16.35 -4.27 -11.93
C TRP A 261 -15.67 -5.10 -13.03
N ARG A 262 -16.30 -5.09 -14.18
CA ARG A 262 -15.76 -5.75 -15.38
C ARG A 262 -14.77 -4.84 -16.08
N ILE A 263 -13.51 -5.28 -16.19
CA ILE A 263 -12.45 -4.55 -16.88
C ILE A 263 -11.45 -5.53 -17.50
N THR A 264 -11.23 -5.41 -18.82
CA THR A 264 -10.24 -6.20 -19.58
C THR A 264 -8.86 -5.54 -19.63
N ALA A 265 -8.61 -4.52 -18.84
CA ALA A 265 -7.36 -3.77 -18.75
C ALA A 265 -6.76 -3.87 -17.36
N CYS A 266 -5.52 -3.39 -17.20
CA CYS A 266 -4.83 -3.30 -15.92
C CYS A 266 -5.22 -2.02 -15.17
N PRO A 267 -6.04 -2.09 -14.10
CA PRO A 267 -6.43 -0.93 -13.34
C PRO A 267 -5.29 -0.36 -12.48
N VAL A 268 -4.28 -1.16 -12.16
CA VAL A 268 -3.11 -0.81 -11.34
C VAL A 268 -3.53 -0.10 -10.04
N ASN A 269 -4.50 -0.67 -9.35
CA ASN A 269 -5.07 -0.18 -8.11
C ASN A 269 -5.42 -1.37 -7.22
N GLY A 270 -4.48 -1.81 -6.40
CA GLY A 270 -4.70 -2.82 -5.38
C GLY A 270 -5.48 -2.28 -4.19
N PRO A 271 -5.93 -3.14 -3.27
CA PRO A 271 -6.51 -2.76 -2.00
C PRO A 271 -5.44 -2.33 -1.00
N ALA A 272 -5.87 -1.70 0.09
CA ALA A 272 -5.14 -1.58 1.33
C ALA A 272 -5.93 -2.26 2.46
N ILE A 273 -5.26 -3.02 3.32
CA ILE A 273 -5.87 -3.72 4.45
C ILE A 273 -5.17 -3.35 5.76
N ALA A 274 -5.94 -3.19 6.81
CA ALA A 274 -5.43 -3.02 8.17
C ALA A 274 -6.23 -3.88 9.15
N ALA A 275 -5.57 -4.38 10.19
CA ALA A 275 -6.20 -5.16 11.24
C ALA A 275 -5.83 -4.64 12.63
N HIS A 276 -6.78 -4.69 13.55
CA HIS A 276 -6.61 -4.45 14.99
C HIS A 276 -7.48 -5.44 15.74
N SER A 277 -6.87 -6.36 16.49
CA SER A 277 -7.58 -7.48 17.12
C SER A 277 -8.40 -8.27 16.08
N ARG A 278 -9.72 -8.37 16.25
CA ARG A 278 -10.63 -9.00 15.28
C ARG A 278 -11.19 -8.03 14.24
N THR A 279 -11.02 -6.73 14.44
CA THR A 279 -11.44 -5.74 13.48
C THR A 279 -10.48 -5.74 12.29
N VAL A 280 -11.04 -5.82 11.09
CA VAL A 280 -10.31 -5.67 9.83
C VAL A 280 -11.00 -4.58 9.02
N ALA A 281 -10.22 -3.75 8.37
CA ALA A 281 -10.72 -2.79 7.40
C ALA A 281 -10.01 -2.99 6.06
N VAL A 282 -10.75 -2.81 4.96
CA VAL A 282 -10.23 -2.87 3.59
C VAL A 282 -10.70 -1.62 2.87
N ALA A 283 -9.75 -0.89 2.26
CA ALA A 283 -10.03 0.24 1.38
C ALA A 283 -9.61 -0.11 -0.05
N TRP A 284 -10.42 0.31 -1.05
CA TRP A 284 -10.10 0.01 -2.44
C TRP A 284 -10.70 1.02 -3.42
N PHE A 285 -10.09 1.05 -4.59
CA PHE A 285 -10.62 1.72 -5.77
C PHE A 285 -11.47 0.76 -6.60
N THR A 286 -12.58 1.24 -7.14
CA THR A 286 -13.43 0.51 -8.08
C THR A 286 -14.07 1.48 -9.07
N ALA A 287 -14.46 1.03 -10.26
CA ALA A 287 -15.06 1.89 -11.28
C ALA A 287 -16.06 1.14 -12.17
N PRO A 288 -17.11 0.49 -11.61
CA PRO A 288 -18.09 -0.23 -12.42
C PRO A 288 -18.89 0.70 -13.35
N ASP A 289 -19.20 1.91 -12.91
CA ASP A 289 -19.91 2.97 -13.62
C ASP A 289 -19.10 4.29 -13.61
N GLN A 290 -18.48 4.61 -12.50
CA GLN A 290 -17.56 5.74 -12.31
C GLN A 290 -16.49 5.41 -11.26
N PRO A 291 -15.33 6.08 -11.31
CA PRO A 291 -14.30 5.93 -10.31
C PRO A 291 -14.80 6.23 -8.90
N ARG A 292 -14.48 5.38 -7.93
CA ARG A 292 -14.82 5.58 -6.51
C ARG A 292 -13.84 4.87 -5.58
N ILE A 293 -13.74 5.38 -4.37
CA ILE A 293 -13.02 4.77 -3.26
C ILE A 293 -14.05 4.24 -2.26
N ARG A 294 -13.87 3.01 -1.82
CA ARG A 294 -14.70 2.33 -0.83
C ARG A 294 -13.90 1.88 0.38
N LEU A 295 -14.58 1.73 1.51
CA LEU A 295 -14.04 1.21 2.76
C LEU A 295 -15.07 0.26 3.36
N ALA A 296 -14.65 -0.96 3.70
CA ALA A 296 -15.47 -1.92 4.42
C ALA A 296 -14.78 -2.38 5.71
N PHE A 297 -15.59 -2.62 6.74
CA PHE A 297 -15.15 -3.17 8.03
C PHE A 297 -15.66 -4.59 8.22
N SER A 298 -14.85 -5.38 8.91
CA SER A 298 -15.16 -6.71 9.43
C SER A 298 -14.97 -6.72 10.95
N ASP A 299 -15.81 -7.45 11.67
CA ASP A 299 -15.71 -7.70 13.12
C ASP A 299 -15.32 -9.13 13.46
N ASP A 300 -15.13 -9.95 12.45
CA ASP A 300 -14.92 -11.40 12.55
C ASP A 300 -13.62 -11.86 11.89
N ALA A 301 -12.57 -11.01 11.98
CA ALA A 301 -11.25 -11.28 11.41
C ALA A 301 -11.29 -11.54 9.89
N GLY A 302 -12.10 -10.75 9.16
CA GLY A 302 -12.19 -10.82 7.70
C GLY A 302 -13.00 -12.00 7.15
N ARG A 303 -13.81 -12.69 7.97
CA ARG A 303 -14.71 -13.74 7.46
C ARG A 303 -15.88 -13.16 6.68
N SER A 304 -16.38 -12.03 7.15
CA SER A 304 -17.42 -11.24 6.46
C SER A 304 -17.18 -9.76 6.62
N PHE A 305 -17.70 -8.98 5.68
CA PHE A 305 -17.56 -7.51 5.69
C PHE A 305 -18.95 -6.87 5.69
N ALA A 306 -19.08 -5.77 6.43
CA ALA A 306 -20.26 -4.91 6.38
C ALA A 306 -20.37 -4.24 4.98
N PRO A 307 -21.57 -3.75 4.59
CA PRO A 307 -21.70 -2.95 3.39
C PRO A 307 -20.71 -1.79 3.36
N PRO A 308 -20.06 -1.52 2.23
CA PRO A 308 -18.99 -0.53 2.17
C PRO A 308 -19.51 0.89 2.31
N LEU A 309 -18.70 1.73 2.96
CA LEU A 309 -18.83 3.17 2.93
C LEU A 309 -18.19 3.70 1.64
N GLU A 310 -18.82 4.69 1.00
CA GLU A 310 -18.22 5.42 -0.10
C GLU A 310 -17.39 6.59 0.45
N ILE A 311 -16.08 6.55 0.20
CA ILE A 311 -15.13 7.58 0.64
C ILE A 311 -15.16 8.78 -0.30
N ALA A 312 -15.08 8.52 -1.61
CA ALA A 312 -15.06 9.52 -2.65
C ALA A 312 -15.51 8.90 -3.97
N ALA A 313 -16.06 9.72 -4.86
CA ALA A 313 -16.50 9.31 -6.20
C ALA A 313 -16.20 10.39 -7.26
N GLY A 314 -16.12 9.99 -8.53
CA GLY A 314 -15.90 10.83 -9.69
C GLY A 314 -14.41 11.13 -9.91
N HIS A 315 -13.93 12.23 -9.37
CA HIS A 315 -12.56 12.70 -9.57
C HIS A 315 -11.56 12.05 -8.61
N VAL A 316 -11.31 10.75 -8.78
CA VAL A 316 -10.36 9.98 -7.98
C VAL A 316 -9.51 9.07 -8.86
N ALA A 317 -8.21 9.03 -8.59
CA ALA A 317 -7.25 8.17 -9.29
C ALA A 317 -6.96 6.86 -8.52
N GLY A 318 -7.51 6.71 -7.31
CA GLY A 318 -7.25 5.54 -6.47
C GLY A 318 -5.98 5.69 -5.64
N ARG A 319 -5.06 4.72 -5.75
CA ARG A 319 -3.78 4.66 -5.01
C ARG A 319 -4.01 4.80 -3.50
N VAL A 320 -4.91 3.99 -2.99
CA VAL A 320 -5.36 4.04 -1.60
C VAL A 320 -4.29 3.53 -0.65
N ASP A 321 -4.28 4.08 0.57
CA ASP A 321 -3.60 3.53 1.73
C ASP A 321 -4.51 3.61 2.95
N LEU A 322 -4.30 2.73 3.95
CA LEU A 322 -5.23 2.53 5.06
C LEU A 322 -4.49 2.27 6.36
N LEU A 323 -4.94 2.92 7.43
CA LEU A 323 -4.53 2.62 8.79
C LEU A 323 -5.75 2.46 9.70
N LEU A 324 -5.74 1.47 10.60
CA LEU A 324 -6.61 1.45 11.77
C LEU A 324 -5.91 2.18 12.92
N LEU A 325 -6.56 3.19 13.49
CA LEU A 325 -6.10 3.86 14.70
C LEU A 325 -6.43 3.04 15.94
N ASP A 326 -7.54 2.32 15.87
CA ASP A 326 -8.08 1.37 16.85
C ASP A 326 -9.16 0.49 16.18
N ASP A 327 -9.95 -0.23 16.97
CA ASP A 327 -11.03 -1.11 16.48
C ASP A 327 -12.25 -0.37 15.90
N GLN A 328 -12.32 0.96 16.05
CA GLN A 328 -13.46 1.78 15.60
C GLN A 328 -13.10 2.81 14.52
N ARG A 329 -11.83 3.21 14.43
CA ARG A 329 -11.39 4.34 13.63
C ARG A 329 -10.36 3.95 12.59
N ALA A 330 -10.63 4.29 11.34
CA ALA A 330 -9.75 4.11 10.20
C ALA A 330 -9.38 5.46 9.57
N VAL A 331 -8.14 5.61 9.13
CA VAL A 331 -7.74 6.71 8.24
C VAL A 331 -7.50 6.11 6.86
N VAL A 332 -8.16 6.66 5.85
CA VAL A 332 -7.94 6.32 4.45
C VAL A 332 -7.26 7.50 3.77
N SER A 333 -6.20 7.25 3.01
CA SER A 333 -5.63 8.20 2.08
C SER A 333 -5.83 7.74 0.64
N TRP A 334 -5.91 8.70 -0.29
CA TRP A 334 -6.10 8.44 -1.73
C TRP A 334 -5.55 9.57 -2.58
N LEU A 335 -5.36 9.29 -3.85
CA LEU A 335 -5.05 10.30 -4.85
C LEU A 335 -6.36 10.76 -5.50
N ALA A 336 -6.69 12.04 -5.31
CA ALA A 336 -7.82 12.70 -5.95
C ALA A 336 -7.35 13.48 -7.19
N ASP A 337 -8.22 13.60 -8.18
CA ASP A 337 -8.01 14.45 -9.35
C ASP A 337 -8.71 15.78 -9.11
N GLY A 338 -8.01 16.74 -8.53
CA GLY A 338 -8.54 18.06 -8.16
C GLY A 338 -8.58 19.04 -9.34
N ALA A 339 -9.38 20.10 -9.22
CA ALA A 339 -9.53 21.12 -10.26
C ALA A 339 -8.23 21.90 -10.57
N GLN A 340 -7.25 21.86 -9.66
CA GLN A 340 -5.93 22.52 -9.82
C GLN A 340 -4.79 21.53 -9.93
N GLY A 341 -5.07 20.27 -10.24
CA GLY A 341 -4.13 19.16 -10.27
C GLY A 341 -4.53 18.07 -9.27
N ALA A 342 -3.76 16.99 -9.23
CA ALA A 342 -4.02 15.91 -8.29
C ALA A 342 -3.62 16.30 -6.86
N GLU A 343 -4.33 15.73 -5.89
CA GLU A 343 -4.08 15.95 -4.47
C GLU A 343 -4.02 14.62 -3.73
N ILE A 344 -3.05 14.48 -2.84
CA ILE A 344 -3.06 13.43 -1.83
C ILE A 344 -4.01 13.91 -0.73
N ARG A 345 -5.09 13.18 -0.52
CA ARG A 345 -6.08 13.45 0.52
C ARG A 345 -6.11 12.36 1.56
N ALA A 346 -6.51 12.71 2.78
CA ALA A 346 -6.73 11.75 3.85
C ALA A 346 -7.96 12.13 4.67
N GLN A 347 -8.67 11.14 5.22
CA GLN A 347 -9.85 11.35 6.05
C GLN A 347 -10.00 10.25 7.09
N LEU A 348 -10.46 10.65 8.28
CA LEU A 348 -10.83 9.75 9.36
C LEU A 348 -12.25 9.23 9.15
N TRP A 349 -12.42 7.93 9.36
CA TRP A 349 -13.68 7.20 9.21
C TRP A 349 -13.97 6.37 10.44
N THR A 350 -15.23 6.24 10.74
CA THR A 350 -15.78 5.24 11.65
C THR A 350 -16.75 4.34 10.89
N ARG A 351 -17.25 3.30 11.53
CA ARG A 351 -18.31 2.45 10.95
C ARG A 351 -19.60 3.21 10.62
N SER A 352 -19.84 4.34 11.27
CA SER A 352 -21.01 5.19 11.03
C SER A 352 -20.80 6.26 9.96
N GLY A 353 -19.59 6.40 9.44
CA GLY A 353 -19.27 7.36 8.37
C GLY A 353 -18.03 8.21 8.65
N ALA A 354 -17.88 9.25 7.83
CA ALA A 354 -16.78 10.20 7.88
C ALA A 354 -16.76 11.01 9.17
N VAL A 355 -15.56 11.30 9.68
CA VAL A 355 -15.34 12.23 10.78
C VAL A 355 -14.68 13.49 10.24
N GLY A 356 -15.44 14.59 10.23
CA GLY A 356 -14.98 15.85 9.66
C GLY A 356 -14.78 15.81 8.14
N SER A 357 -14.10 16.81 7.62
CA SER A 357 -13.77 16.90 6.18
C SER A 357 -12.43 16.24 5.87
N PRO A 358 -12.18 15.79 4.63
CA PRO A 358 -10.87 15.33 4.20
C PRO A 358 -9.86 16.50 4.28
N ILE A 359 -8.63 16.15 4.65
CA ILE A 359 -7.50 17.08 4.58
C ILE A 359 -6.73 16.88 3.28
N VAL A 360 -6.18 17.95 2.74
CA VAL A 360 -5.18 17.90 1.66
C VAL A 360 -3.80 17.76 2.31
N VAL A 361 -3.12 16.66 2.00
CA VAL A 361 -1.75 16.41 2.50
C VAL A 361 -0.73 17.12 1.62
N ALA A 362 -0.89 17.01 0.31
CA ALA A 362 -0.02 17.64 -0.68
C ALA A 362 -0.70 17.72 -2.04
N THR A 363 -0.26 18.67 -2.86
CA THR A 363 -0.48 18.62 -4.32
C THR A 363 0.42 17.54 -4.92
N ALA A 364 -0.08 16.80 -5.90
CA ALA A 364 0.61 15.70 -6.56
C ALA A 364 0.26 15.68 -8.06
N THR A 365 0.55 14.57 -8.74
CA THR A 365 0.12 14.31 -10.11
C THR A 365 -0.47 12.90 -10.22
N VAL A 366 -1.39 12.70 -11.17
CA VAL A 366 -1.90 11.37 -11.53
C VAL A 366 -0.94 10.59 -12.42
N ASP A 367 0.17 11.20 -12.84
CA ASP A 367 1.20 10.52 -13.63
C ASP A 367 1.60 9.20 -12.97
N ARG A 368 1.87 8.19 -13.80
CA ARG A 368 2.35 6.89 -13.33
C ARG A 368 3.65 7.02 -12.53
N ALA A 369 4.56 7.89 -12.96
CA ALA A 369 5.84 8.11 -12.29
C ALA A 369 5.72 8.62 -10.84
N ALA A 370 4.55 9.16 -10.42
CA ALA A 370 4.30 9.54 -9.04
C ALA A 370 4.18 8.33 -8.08
N GLY A 371 3.97 7.12 -8.60
CA GLY A 371 3.84 5.93 -7.78
C GLY A 371 2.63 5.99 -6.83
N PHE A 372 2.74 5.34 -5.70
CA PHE A 372 1.72 5.25 -4.66
C PHE A 372 2.15 6.09 -3.44
N PRO A 373 1.40 7.14 -3.07
CA PRO A 373 1.58 7.79 -1.78
C PRO A 373 1.36 6.79 -0.65
N ARG A 374 2.23 6.83 0.37
CA ARG A 374 2.17 5.92 1.51
C ARG A 374 1.94 6.69 2.79
N MET A 375 1.29 6.04 3.74
CA MET A 375 0.97 6.59 5.03
C MET A 375 1.33 5.61 6.15
N THR A 376 1.83 6.12 7.27
CA THR A 376 1.99 5.34 8.49
C THR A 376 1.73 6.20 9.72
N ARG A 377 1.65 5.57 10.90
CA ARG A 377 1.45 6.26 12.17
C ARG A 377 2.75 6.31 12.97
N SER A 378 2.95 7.43 13.70
CA SER A 378 3.94 7.52 14.76
C SER A 378 3.37 8.33 15.91
N GLY A 379 3.10 7.68 17.05
CA GLY A 379 2.45 8.30 18.19
C GLY A 379 1.08 8.90 17.82
N ASN A 380 0.91 10.22 18.05
CA ASN A 380 -0.29 10.99 17.70
C ASN A 380 -0.16 11.71 16.35
N ALA A 381 0.62 11.15 15.43
CA ALA A 381 0.82 11.74 14.11
C ALA A 381 0.73 10.69 13.01
N LEU A 382 0.35 11.13 11.82
CA LEU A 382 0.44 10.40 10.58
C LEU A 382 1.62 10.96 9.78
N LEU A 383 2.45 10.10 9.27
CA LEU A 383 3.53 10.41 8.34
C LEU A 383 3.09 10.00 6.93
N PHE A 384 3.39 10.84 5.97
CA PHE A 384 3.11 10.60 4.55
C PHE A 384 4.39 10.68 3.75
N ALA A 385 4.48 9.85 2.70
CA ALA A 385 5.59 9.90 1.75
C ALA A 385 5.06 9.67 0.33
N TRP A 386 5.63 10.39 -0.65
CA TRP A 386 5.28 10.26 -2.07
C TRP A 386 6.45 10.65 -2.96
N THR A 387 6.37 10.28 -4.24
CA THR A 387 7.28 10.75 -5.27
C THR A 387 6.74 12.03 -5.88
N ASP A 388 7.47 13.11 -5.78
CA ASP A 388 7.26 14.36 -6.51
C ASP A 388 7.90 14.23 -7.89
N VAL A 389 7.08 14.29 -8.95
CA VAL A 389 7.50 14.11 -10.35
C VAL A 389 7.84 15.48 -10.92
N ALA A 390 9.02 15.99 -10.58
CA ALA A 390 9.62 17.15 -11.22
C ALA A 390 10.65 16.71 -12.28
N ALA A 391 11.37 17.67 -12.87
CA ALA A 391 12.47 17.38 -13.81
C ALA A 391 13.52 16.41 -13.22
N THR A 392 13.76 16.50 -11.91
CA THR A 392 14.47 15.49 -11.13
C THR A 392 13.49 14.98 -10.07
N PRO A 393 13.06 13.72 -10.12
CA PRO A 393 12.17 13.15 -9.13
C PRO A 393 12.72 13.26 -7.70
N ALA A 394 11.84 13.39 -6.72
CA ALA A 394 12.24 13.48 -5.32
C ALA A 394 11.22 12.80 -4.42
N VAL A 395 11.68 12.09 -3.41
CA VAL A 395 10.84 11.64 -2.31
C VAL A 395 10.50 12.84 -1.44
N ARG A 396 9.21 13.05 -1.17
CA ARG A 396 8.69 14.06 -0.26
C ARG A 396 8.03 13.41 0.93
N THR A 397 8.08 14.09 2.07
CA THR A 397 7.42 13.63 3.29
C THR A 397 6.65 14.76 3.96
N ALA A 398 5.58 14.41 4.67
CA ALA A 398 4.79 15.33 5.47
C ALA A 398 4.32 14.66 6.76
N ILE A 399 3.98 15.47 7.75
CA ILE A 399 3.37 15.05 9.01
C ILE A 399 2.02 15.71 9.20
N VAL A 400 1.06 14.95 9.71
CA VAL A 400 -0.27 15.40 10.11
C VAL A 400 -0.49 14.98 11.56
N ARG A 401 -0.74 15.93 12.47
CA ARG A 401 -1.04 15.62 13.88
C ARG A 401 -2.53 15.39 14.06
N LEU A 402 -2.89 14.30 14.72
CA LEU A 402 -4.27 14.00 15.13
C LEU A 402 -4.69 14.92 16.28
N ARG A 403 -5.99 15.26 16.35
CA ARG A 403 -6.59 16.06 17.42
C ARG A 403 -7.26 15.23 18.48
#